data_cacdd8d458f86f2395aac73c6bafeedd
#
_entry.id   cacdd8d458f86f2395aac73c6bafeedd
#
_cell.length_a   1.000
_cell.length_b   1.000
_cell.length_c   1.000
_cell.angle_alpha   90.00
_cell.angle_beta   90.00
_cell.angle_gamma   90.00
#
_symmetry.space_group_name_H-M   'P 1'
#
loop_
_entity.id
_entity.type
_entity.pdbx_description
1 polymer ?
#
loop_
_entity_poly.entity_id
_entity_poly.type
_entity_poly.pdbx_seq_one_letter_code
_entity_poly.pdbx_strand_id
1 'polypeptide(L)'
;RDARDRGAKHIELRQTFLGNCETGKGEDWRPVIGNFQSLVDGFPDLSFNLAIAMPCLSGGVDPKGEMFQQALTAAKVVGREAPHLRLVDPAPQDKVWERPGDIPEEALSVADLAREAAAQGITLSVENSGQSIGAIALLVAKCREQLSEEEGKLLGVCPDPTNQIRRQPDTDALGDLEAMPLDMFKIVHFKQVRDGQALLDVDDGDMDCARMVQILDSKGYTGPAIFEIPSHQDVFENLSKSFAYVEGLS
;
A
#
# COMPACT_ATOMS: atom_id res chain seq x y z
N ARG A 1 14.29 -14.33 1.83
CA ARG A 1 14.48 -15.75 1.60
C ARG A 1 13.35 -16.55 2.22
N ASP A 2 13.14 -16.46 3.52
CA ASP A 2 12.16 -17.27 4.24
C ASP A 2 10.72 -17.12 3.72
N ALA A 3 10.29 -15.90 3.36
CA ALA A 3 8.98 -15.65 2.75
C ALA A 3 8.86 -16.33 1.37
N ARG A 4 9.91 -16.22 0.52
CA ARG A 4 9.97 -16.89 -0.79
C ARG A 4 9.83 -18.39 -0.66
N ASP A 5 10.57 -18.99 0.28
CA ASP A 5 10.58 -20.44 0.50
C ASP A 5 9.21 -20.95 1.01
N ARG A 6 8.32 -20.06 1.41
CA ARG A 6 6.90 -20.29 1.78
C ARG A 6 5.89 -19.91 0.70
N GLY A 7 6.36 -19.59 -0.49
CA GLY A 7 5.47 -19.34 -1.65
C GLY A 7 5.25 -17.89 -2.01
N ALA A 8 5.79 -16.91 -1.26
CA ALA A 8 5.67 -15.50 -1.63
C ALA A 8 6.25 -15.24 -3.03
N LYS A 9 5.54 -14.48 -3.84
CA LYS A 9 5.92 -14.05 -5.20
C LYS A 9 6.20 -12.56 -5.28
N HIS A 10 5.66 -11.79 -4.31
CA HIS A 10 5.85 -10.37 -4.20
C HIS A 10 6.17 -9.99 -2.76
N ILE A 11 7.08 -9.04 -2.57
CA ILE A 11 7.47 -8.52 -1.25
C ILE A 11 7.33 -7.01 -1.25
N GLU A 12 6.52 -6.48 -0.34
CA GLU A 12 6.52 -5.06 -0.05
C GLU A 12 7.63 -4.72 0.94
N LEU A 13 8.56 -3.87 0.52
CA LEU A 13 9.67 -3.39 1.31
C LEU A 13 9.24 -2.11 2.05
N ARG A 14 9.05 -2.21 3.38
CA ARG A 14 8.52 -1.12 4.19
C ARG A 14 9.62 -0.37 4.91
N GLN A 15 9.64 0.97 4.77
CA GLN A 15 10.46 1.88 5.58
C GLN A 15 10.41 1.53 7.07
N THR A 16 11.54 1.67 7.76
CA THR A 16 11.81 1.31 9.16
C THR A 16 12.02 -0.20 9.42
N PHE A 17 11.85 -1.04 8.40
CA PHE A 17 12.08 -2.50 8.48
C PHE A 17 13.06 -3.00 7.41
N LEU A 18 13.81 -2.10 6.76
CA LEU A 18 14.67 -2.41 5.62
C LEU A 18 16.09 -2.83 6.02
N GLY A 19 16.38 -2.86 7.32
CA GLY A 19 17.69 -3.28 7.82
C GLY A 19 18.83 -2.44 7.26
N ASN A 20 19.80 -3.05 6.58
CA ASN A 20 20.94 -2.35 5.99
C ASN A 20 20.61 -1.61 4.68
N CYS A 21 19.38 -1.73 4.16
CA CYS A 21 18.95 -0.99 2.97
C CYS A 21 18.53 0.46 3.28
N GLU A 22 18.51 0.84 4.56
CA GLU A 22 18.14 2.19 4.99
C GLU A 22 19.00 2.72 6.13
N THR A 23 19.05 4.04 6.24
CA THR A 23 19.61 4.78 7.39
C THR A 23 18.69 5.92 7.78
N GLY A 24 18.84 6.44 8.99
CA GLY A 24 17.98 7.51 9.51
C GLY A 24 16.55 7.08 9.78
N LYS A 25 15.69 8.03 10.13
CA LYS A 25 14.25 7.84 10.40
C LYS A 25 13.51 9.15 10.10
N GLY A 26 12.20 9.04 9.83
CA GLY A 26 11.38 10.20 9.52
C GLY A 26 11.95 10.98 8.32
N GLU A 27 12.12 12.29 8.45
CA GLU A 27 12.66 13.15 7.39
C GLU A 27 14.15 12.89 7.09
N ASP A 28 14.88 12.30 8.04
CA ASP A 28 16.29 11.90 7.87
C ASP A 28 16.44 10.49 7.24
N TRP A 29 15.35 9.85 6.87
CA TRP A 29 15.41 8.56 6.22
C TRP A 29 16.16 8.64 4.87
N ARG A 30 17.10 7.72 4.67
CA ARG A 30 17.89 7.62 3.43
C ARG A 30 18.00 6.18 2.99
N PRO A 31 17.67 5.87 1.72
CA PRO A 31 17.87 4.55 1.15
C PRO A 31 19.35 4.30 0.85
N VAL A 32 19.81 3.08 1.09
CA VAL A 32 21.14 2.63 0.66
C VAL A 32 20.97 1.86 -0.66
N ILE A 33 21.00 2.58 -1.76
CA ILE A 33 20.67 2.09 -3.11
C ILE A 33 21.44 0.83 -3.50
N GLY A 34 22.75 0.76 -3.21
CA GLY A 34 23.58 -0.43 -3.52
C GLY A 34 23.11 -1.68 -2.77
N ASN A 35 22.55 -1.53 -1.56
CA ASN A 35 22.02 -2.65 -0.80
C ASN A 35 20.65 -3.09 -1.33
N PHE A 36 19.80 -2.15 -1.77
CA PHE A 36 18.57 -2.49 -2.49
C PHE A 36 18.87 -3.26 -3.77
N GLN A 37 19.83 -2.77 -4.58
CA GLN A 37 20.24 -3.47 -5.81
C GLN A 37 20.70 -4.90 -5.49
N SER A 38 21.58 -5.05 -4.50
CA SER A 38 22.06 -6.38 -4.07
C SER A 38 20.93 -7.28 -3.58
N LEU A 39 19.95 -6.72 -2.87
CA LEU A 39 18.77 -7.46 -2.40
C LEU A 39 17.97 -8.01 -3.60
N VAL A 40 17.58 -7.15 -4.54
CA VAL A 40 16.73 -7.57 -5.67
C VAL A 40 17.47 -8.50 -6.62
N ASP A 41 18.77 -8.31 -6.83
CA ASP A 41 19.60 -9.20 -7.65
C ASP A 41 19.73 -10.59 -7.02
N GLY A 42 19.73 -10.67 -5.69
CA GLY A 42 19.74 -11.92 -4.95
C GLY A 42 18.45 -12.74 -5.06
N PHE A 43 17.34 -12.12 -5.52
CA PHE A 43 16.02 -12.74 -5.64
C PHE A 43 15.36 -12.39 -6.99
N PRO A 44 15.88 -12.88 -8.12
CA PRO A 44 15.38 -12.54 -9.46
C PRO A 44 13.98 -13.08 -9.76
N ASP A 45 13.53 -14.06 -8.99
CA ASP A 45 12.21 -14.72 -9.07
C ASP A 45 11.12 -14.02 -8.25
N LEU A 46 11.49 -13.00 -7.46
CA LEU A 46 10.53 -12.17 -6.71
C LEU A 46 10.32 -10.82 -7.38
N SER A 47 9.11 -10.30 -7.27
CA SER A 47 8.80 -8.90 -7.52
C SER A 47 8.76 -8.12 -6.20
N PHE A 48 8.98 -6.80 -6.28
CA PHE A 48 9.07 -5.95 -5.10
C PHE A 48 8.40 -4.59 -5.37
N ASN A 49 7.86 -4.00 -4.30
CA ASN A 49 7.56 -2.57 -4.25
C ASN A 49 8.13 -1.94 -2.98
N LEU A 50 8.16 -0.63 -2.93
CA LEU A 50 8.59 0.15 -1.77
C LEU A 50 7.40 0.82 -1.10
N ALA A 51 7.36 0.78 0.23
CA ALA A 51 6.34 1.41 1.05
C ALA A 51 6.96 2.44 2.01
N ILE A 52 6.49 3.69 1.95
CA ILE A 52 7.03 4.80 2.72
C ILE A 52 5.91 5.53 3.46
N ALA A 53 6.17 5.91 4.70
CA ALA A 53 5.31 6.78 5.48
C ALA A 53 5.68 8.25 5.26
N MET A 54 4.75 9.04 4.71
CA MET A 54 4.90 10.48 4.47
C MET A 54 3.57 11.19 4.69
N PRO A 55 3.56 12.46 5.18
CA PRO A 55 2.34 13.23 5.41
C PRO A 55 1.73 13.73 4.09
N CYS A 56 1.38 12.80 3.21
CA CYS A 56 0.94 13.10 1.84
C CYS A 56 -0.50 13.66 1.76
N LEU A 57 -1.34 13.40 2.77
CA LEU A 57 -2.73 13.88 2.79
C LEU A 57 -2.89 15.27 3.40
N SER A 58 -1.83 15.81 4.01
CA SER A 58 -1.79 17.15 4.60
C SER A 58 -0.98 18.17 3.79
N GLY A 59 -0.56 17.84 2.57
CA GLY A 59 0.28 18.69 1.74
C GLY A 59 1.71 18.86 2.24
N GLY A 60 2.13 18.04 3.21
CA GLY A 60 3.45 18.14 3.83
C GLY A 60 4.60 17.53 3.05
N VAL A 61 4.38 17.06 1.81
CA VAL A 61 5.41 16.43 0.97
C VAL A 61 5.70 17.30 -0.25
N ASP A 62 6.93 17.79 -0.36
CA ASP A 62 7.41 18.45 -1.58
C ASP A 62 7.74 17.40 -2.64
N PRO A 63 7.11 17.42 -3.83
CA PRO A 63 7.40 16.49 -4.93
C PRO A 63 8.87 16.53 -5.39
N LYS A 64 9.54 17.66 -5.21
CA LYS A 64 10.98 17.86 -5.51
C LYS A 64 11.86 17.71 -4.28
N GLY A 65 11.26 17.49 -3.11
CA GLY A 65 11.97 17.33 -1.85
C GLY A 65 12.86 16.08 -1.83
N GLU A 66 13.98 16.17 -1.14
CA GLU A 66 15.03 15.15 -1.13
C GLU A 66 14.48 13.76 -0.74
N MET A 67 13.66 13.70 0.32
CA MET A 67 13.12 12.42 0.79
C MET A 67 12.23 11.73 -0.26
N PHE A 68 11.34 12.48 -0.92
CA PHE A 68 10.48 11.92 -1.94
C PHE A 68 11.27 11.47 -3.18
N GLN A 69 12.25 12.28 -3.64
CA GLN A 69 13.12 11.91 -4.75
C GLN A 69 13.97 10.66 -4.47
N GLN A 70 14.44 10.52 -3.24
CA GLN A 70 15.16 9.32 -2.81
C GLN A 70 14.24 8.09 -2.74
N ALA A 71 12.99 8.27 -2.30
CA ALA A 71 11.99 7.20 -2.31
C ALA A 71 11.67 6.74 -3.74
N LEU A 72 11.53 7.67 -4.69
CA LEU A 72 11.35 7.34 -6.12
C LEU A 72 12.56 6.57 -6.67
N THR A 73 13.77 7.04 -6.35
CA THR A 73 15.02 6.36 -6.77
C THR A 73 15.07 4.92 -6.24
N ALA A 74 14.75 4.72 -4.95
CA ALA A 74 14.71 3.40 -4.36
C ALA A 74 13.60 2.52 -4.96
N ALA A 75 12.38 3.07 -5.14
CA ALA A 75 11.27 2.35 -5.76
C ALA A 75 11.62 1.86 -7.18
N LYS A 76 12.34 2.67 -7.95
CA LYS A 76 12.80 2.31 -9.28
C LYS A 76 13.79 1.13 -9.27
N VAL A 77 14.71 1.13 -8.31
CA VAL A 77 15.67 0.03 -8.15
C VAL A 77 14.96 -1.25 -7.74
N VAL A 78 14.09 -1.20 -6.74
CA VAL A 78 13.44 -2.42 -6.22
C VAL A 78 12.37 -2.98 -7.16
N GLY A 79 11.63 -2.11 -7.85
CA GLY A 79 10.54 -2.49 -8.75
C GLY A 79 11.01 -2.92 -10.13
N ARG A 80 12.28 -2.65 -10.51
CA ARG A 80 12.85 -3.01 -11.81
C ARG A 80 12.00 -2.48 -12.98
N GLU A 81 11.35 -3.35 -13.74
CA GLU A 81 10.50 -3.01 -14.90
C GLU A 81 9.11 -2.49 -14.51
N ALA A 82 8.68 -2.75 -13.28
CA ALA A 82 7.36 -2.32 -12.74
C ALA A 82 7.50 -1.58 -11.41
N PRO A 83 8.20 -0.42 -11.39
CA PRO A 83 8.45 0.30 -10.15
C PRO A 83 7.15 0.82 -9.53
N HIS A 84 7.01 0.59 -8.22
CA HIS A 84 5.84 1.00 -7.47
C HIS A 84 6.25 1.54 -6.10
N LEU A 85 5.79 2.76 -5.80
CA LEU A 85 5.90 3.40 -4.51
C LEU A 85 4.50 3.47 -3.86
N ARG A 86 4.33 2.84 -2.71
CA ARG A 86 3.13 2.98 -1.90
C ARG A 86 3.37 4.00 -0.78
N LEU A 87 2.50 5.00 -0.69
CA LEU A 87 2.50 5.98 0.38
C LEU A 87 1.44 5.63 1.43
N VAL A 88 1.79 5.86 2.69
CA VAL A 88 0.85 5.87 3.81
C VAL A 88 1.04 7.17 4.58
N ASP A 89 -0.06 7.87 4.87
CA ASP A 89 0.00 9.04 5.74
C ASP A 89 -0.05 8.60 7.20
N PRO A 90 1.01 8.84 8.00
CA PRO A 90 1.06 8.47 9.40
C PRO A 90 0.31 9.46 10.30
N ALA A 91 -0.09 10.62 9.79
CA ALA A 91 -0.77 11.63 10.57
C ALA A 91 -2.17 11.19 10.97
N PRO A 92 -2.64 11.53 12.18
CA PRO A 92 -4.02 11.35 12.55
C PRO A 92 -4.95 12.11 11.60
N GLN A 93 -6.02 11.45 11.16
CA GLN A 93 -7.07 12.06 10.35
C GLN A 93 -8.26 12.38 11.26
N ASP A 94 -8.45 13.67 11.53
CA ASP A 94 -9.48 14.13 12.48
C ASP A 94 -10.90 14.09 11.89
N LYS A 95 -11.00 14.09 10.56
CA LYS A 95 -12.28 14.11 9.86
C LYS A 95 -12.32 13.01 8.80
N VAL A 96 -13.40 12.24 8.80
CA VAL A 96 -13.71 11.27 7.74
C VAL A 96 -14.26 12.01 6.52
N TRP A 97 -13.77 11.66 5.34
CA TRP A 97 -14.25 12.21 4.07
C TRP A 97 -15.33 11.32 3.48
N GLU A 98 -16.56 11.81 3.46
CA GLU A 98 -17.71 11.06 2.91
C GLU A 98 -18.04 11.49 1.48
N ARG A 99 -17.62 12.69 1.08
CA ARG A 99 -17.96 13.30 -0.20
C ARG A 99 -16.74 13.99 -0.80
N PRO A 100 -16.70 14.21 -2.13
CA PRO A 100 -15.60 14.94 -2.77
C PRO A 100 -15.33 16.33 -2.18
N GLY A 101 -16.35 17.01 -1.63
CA GLY A 101 -16.20 18.32 -0.98
C GLY A 101 -15.59 18.27 0.41
N ASP A 102 -15.47 17.11 1.02
CA ASP A 102 -14.84 16.94 2.33
C ASP A 102 -13.32 16.75 2.25
N ILE A 103 -12.80 16.46 1.05
CA ILE A 103 -11.38 16.31 0.79
C ILE A 103 -10.71 17.67 0.90
N PRO A 104 -9.75 17.86 1.82
CA PRO A 104 -9.04 19.12 1.96
C PRO A 104 -8.23 19.43 0.70
N GLU A 105 -8.08 20.72 0.39
CA GLU A 105 -7.32 21.14 -0.79
C GLU A 105 -5.85 20.67 -0.72
N GLU A 106 -5.29 20.63 0.48
CA GLU A 106 -3.93 20.16 0.74
C GLU A 106 -3.73 18.70 0.32
N ALA A 107 -4.74 17.84 0.48
CA ALA A 107 -4.66 16.44 0.06
C ALA A 107 -4.58 16.28 -1.48
N LEU A 108 -5.04 17.27 -2.24
CA LEU A 108 -4.93 17.24 -3.69
C LEU A 108 -3.48 17.38 -4.19
N SER A 109 -2.54 17.76 -3.33
CA SER A 109 -1.10 17.71 -3.62
C SER A 109 -0.59 16.32 -3.99
N VAL A 110 -1.34 15.26 -3.67
CA VAL A 110 -1.08 13.89 -4.16
C VAL A 110 -1.01 13.85 -5.69
N ALA A 111 -1.72 14.73 -6.41
CA ALA A 111 -1.61 14.83 -7.86
C ALA A 111 -0.20 15.25 -8.32
N ASP A 112 0.45 16.17 -7.59
CA ASP A 112 1.81 16.61 -7.92
C ASP A 112 2.84 15.52 -7.62
N LEU A 113 2.65 14.75 -6.53
CA LEU A 113 3.46 13.57 -6.23
C LEU A 113 3.30 12.50 -7.33
N ALA A 114 2.07 12.28 -7.78
CA ALA A 114 1.77 11.32 -8.84
C ALA A 114 2.40 11.73 -10.18
N ARG A 115 2.32 13.01 -10.54
CA ARG A 115 2.96 13.56 -11.74
C ARG A 115 4.47 13.35 -11.72
N GLU A 116 5.10 13.62 -10.58
CA GLU A 116 6.54 13.42 -10.41
C GLU A 116 6.95 11.95 -10.47
N ALA A 117 6.17 11.05 -9.88
CA ALA A 117 6.38 9.61 -9.96
C ALA A 117 6.18 9.10 -11.40
N ALA A 118 5.10 9.53 -12.06
CA ALA A 118 4.78 9.14 -13.43
C ALA A 118 5.83 9.60 -14.43
N ALA A 119 6.42 10.80 -14.24
CA ALA A 119 7.53 11.29 -15.06
C ALA A 119 8.77 10.37 -15.02
N GLN A 120 8.88 9.53 -13.99
CA GLN A 120 9.93 8.53 -13.84
C GLN A 120 9.45 7.10 -14.13
N GLY A 121 8.20 6.93 -14.61
CA GLY A 121 7.58 5.65 -14.92
C GLY A 121 7.21 4.83 -13.67
N ILE A 122 6.98 5.48 -12.53
CA ILE A 122 6.72 4.83 -11.25
C ILE A 122 5.23 4.89 -10.95
N THR A 123 4.62 3.75 -10.65
CA THR A 123 3.27 3.67 -10.08
C THR A 123 3.26 4.23 -8.67
N LEU A 124 2.30 5.10 -8.36
CA LEU A 124 2.07 5.62 -7.02
C LEU A 124 0.73 5.10 -6.49
N SER A 125 0.71 4.58 -5.27
CA SER A 125 -0.54 4.26 -4.58
C SER A 125 -0.59 4.87 -3.19
N VAL A 126 -1.81 5.18 -2.73
CA VAL A 126 -2.08 5.70 -1.40
C VAL A 126 -2.86 4.66 -0.61
N GLU A 127 -2.35 4.32 0.58
CA GLU A 127 -3.03 3.41 1.50
C GLU A 127 -4.04 4.15 2.37
N ASN A 128 -5.18 3.54 2.63
CA ASN A 128 -6.21 4.06 3.54
C ASN A 128 -5.87 3.76 5.01
N SER A 129 -4.96 4.51 5.61
CA SER A 129 -4.55 4.32 7.02
C SER A 129 -5.50 5.00 8.03
N GLY A 130 -6.03 6.17 7.68
CA GLY A 130 -6.90 6.99 8.55
C GLY A 130 -8.27 7.29 7.95
N GLN A 131 -8.44 7.04 6.66
CA GLN A 131 -9.68 7.25 5.91
C GLN A 131 -10.28 5.91 5.47
N SER A 132 -11.52 5.92 4.97
CA SER A 132 -12.10 4.74 4.32
C SER A 132 -11.46 4.49 2.96
N ILE A 133 -11.61 3.27 2.42
CA ILE A 133 -11.21 2.93 1.05
C ILE A 133 -11.93 3.85 0.06
N GLY A 134 -13.24 4.06 0.27
CA GLY A 134 -14.05 4.96 -0.56
C GLY A 134 -13.53 6.39 -0.57
N ALA A 135 -13.10 6.91 0.59
CA ALA A 135 -12.55 8.27 0.71
C ALA A 135 -11.22 8.42 -0.06
N ILE A 136 -10.32 7.44 0.04
CA ILE A 136 -9.07 7.48 -0.73
C ILE A 136 -9.33 7.27 -2.23
N ALA A 137 -10.31 6.44 -2.61
CA ALA A 137 -10.71 6.31 -4.01
C ALA A 137 -11.27 7.65 -4.57
N LEU A 138 -12.05 8.38 -3.79
CA LEU A 138 -12.52 9.74 -4.15
C LEU A 138 -11.37 10.73 -4.31
N LEU A 139 -10.37 10.70 -3.39
CA LEU A 139 -9.16 11.51 -3.52
C LEU A 139 -8.41 11.19 -4.81
N VAL A 140 -8.16 9.91 -5.08
CA VAL A 140 -7.47 9.46 -6.29
C VAL A 140 -8.22 9.90 -7.54
N ALA A 141 -9.56 9.78 -7.57
CA ALA A 141 -10.37 10.24 -8.67
C ALA A 141 -10.18 11.76 -8.94
N LYS A 142 -10.25 12.59 -7.88
CA LYS A 142 -10.02 14.03 -7.98
C LYS A 142 -8.59 14.39 -8.42
N CYS A 143 -7.60 13.68 -7.93
CA CYS A 143 -6.21 13.88 -8.34
C CYS A 143 -6.03 13.51 -9.82
N ARG A 144 -6.67 12.45 -10.31
CA ARG A 144 -6.63 12.03 -11.71
C ARG A 144 -7.22 13.07 -12.67
N GLU A 145 -8.20 13.88 -12.21
CA GLU A 145 -8.75 15.00 -13.01
C GLU A 145 -7.70 16.09 -13.30
N GLN A 146 -6.62 16.16 -12.52
CA GLN A 146 -5.53 17.13 -12.65
C GLN A 146 -4.32 16.55 -13.42
N LEU A 147 -4.39 15.30 -13.87
CA LEU A 147 -3.33 14.54 -14.52
C LEU A 147 -3.72 14.26 -15.99
N SER A 148 -2.73 14.00 -16.81
CA SER A 148 -2.98 13.37 -18.11
C SER A 148 -3.49 11.94 -17.90
N GLU A 149 -4.10 11.38 -18.94
CA GLU A 149 -4.60 9.99 -18.89
C GLU A 149 -3.49 8.98 -18.53
N GLU A 150 -2.29 9.17 -19.10
CA GLU A 150 -1.16 8.28 -18.84
C GLU A 150 -0.62 8.42 -17.40
N GLU A 151 -0.52 9.64 -16.88
CA GLU A 151 -0.14 9.87 -15.48
C GLU A 151 -1.20 9.29 -14.53
N GLY A 152 -2.49 9.53 -14.82
CA GLY A 152 -3.60 9.03 -14.02
C GLY A 152 -3.66 7.51 -13.94
N LYS A 153 -3.27 6.78 -14.99
CA LYS A 153 -3.15 5.31 -14.97
C LYS A 153 -2.13 4.80 -13.96
N LEU A 154 -1.12 5.60 -13.64
CA LEU A 154 -0.08 5.25 -12.67
C LEU A 154 -0.42 5.65 -11.22
N LEU A 155 -1.48 6.42 -10.98
CA LEU A 155 -1.95 6.73 -9.64
C LEU A 155 -3.09 5.77 -9.23
N GLY A 156 -3.06 5.26 -8.00
CA GLY A 156 -4.16 4.43 -7.48
C GLY A 156 -4.17 4.28 -5.96
N VAL A 157 -4.86 3.26 -5.53
CA VAL A 157 -5.13 2.96 -4.12
C VAL A 157 -4.43 1.66 -3.73
N CYS A 158 -3.94 1.62 -2.50
CA CYS A 158 -3.63 0.39 -1.78
C CYS A 158 -4.75 0.17 -0.75
N PRO A 159 -5.82 -0.55 -1.08
CA PRO A 159 -6.89 -0.78 -0.12
C PRO A 159 -6.46 -1.76 0.98
N ASP A 160 -6.75 -1.38 2.20
CA ASP A 160 -6.63 -2.16 3.42
C ASP A 160 -7.96 -2.12 4.18
N PRO A 161 -8.83 -3.12 3.98
CA PRO A 161 -10.12 -3.17 4.65
C PRO A 161 -10.01 -3.20 6.19
N THR A 162 -8.96 -3.83 6.71
CA THR A 162 -8.74 -3.97 8.15
C THR A 162 -8.42 -2.62 8.81
N ASN A 163 -7.69 -1.74 8.13
CA ASN A 163 -7.47 -0.37 8.61
C ASN A 163 -8.80 0.37 8.76
N GLN A 164 -9.72 0.22 7.81
CA GLN A 164 -11.05 0.84 7.87
C GLN A 164 -11.89 0.23 8.99
N ILE A 165 -11.98 -1.10 9.11
CA ILE A 165 -12.73 -1.79 10.19
C ILE A 165 -12.26 -1.31 11.56
N ARG A 166 -10.96 -1.15 11.77
CA ARG A 166 -10.41 -0.67 13.05
C ARG A 166 -10.74 0.80 13.35
N ARG A 167 -10.81 1.64 12.34
CA ARG A 167 -11.00 3.09 12.49
C ARG A 167 -12.46 3.51 12.41
N GLN A 168 -13.23 2.79 11.63
CA GLN A 168 -14.61 3.09 11.29
C GLN A 168 -15.44 1.80 11.30
N PRO A 169 -15.62 1.15 12.46
CA PRO A 169 -16.22 -0.19 12.57
C PRO A 169 -17.67 -0.27 12.08
N ASP A 170 -18.36 0.87 12.03
CA ASP A 170 -19.76 0.96 11.58
C ASP A 170 -19.90 1.11 10.06
N THR A 171 -18.78 1.05 9.29
CA THR A 171 -18.78 1.17 7.83
C THR A 171 -18.56 -0.18 7.15
N ASP A 172 -19.04 -0.33 5.90
CA ASP A 172 -18.80 -1.53 5.09
C ASP A 172 -17.51 -1.39 4.25
N ALA A 173 -16.37 -1.73 4.86
CA ALA A 173 -15.07 -1.66 4.19
C ALA A 173 -14.98 -2.55 2.94
N LEU A 174 -15.64 -3.71 2.94
CA LEU A 174 -15.67 -4.59 1.78
C LEU A 174 -16.66 -4.10 0.71
N GLY A 175 -17.72 -3.39 1.11
CA GLY A 175 -18.59 -2.68 0.17
C GLY A 175 -17.84 -1.54 -0.55
N ASP A 176 -17.01 -0.77 0.16
CA ASP A 176 -16.13 0.24 -0.44
C ASP A 176 -15.12 -0.39 -1.41
N LEU A 177 -14.53 -1.54 -1.03
CA LEU A 177 -13.63 -2.31 -1.90
C LEU A 177 -14.35 -2.79 -3.17
N GLU A 178 -15.56 -3.29 -3.03
CA GLU A 178 -16.40 -3.76 -4.15
C GLU A 178 -16.80 -2.61 -5.08
N ALA A 179 -17.12 -1.44 -4.54
CA ALA A 179 -17.50 -0.27 -5.31
C ALA A 179 -16.32 0.35 -6.08
N MET A 180 -15.07 0.19 -5.61
CA MET A 180 -13.90 0.82 -6.21
C MET A 180 -13.60 0.25 -7.61
N PRO A 181 -13.38 1.10 -8.65
CA PRO A 181 -13.00 0.66 -9.99
C PRO A 181 -11.71 -0.15 -10.01
N LEU A 182 -11.64 -1.22 -10.82
CA LEU A 182 -10.48 -2.12 -10.89
C LEU A 182 -9.17 -1.41 -11.24
N ASP A 183 -9.20 -0.42 -12.11
CA ASP A 183 -8.02 0.33 -12.53
C ASP A 183 -7.38 1.19 -11.42
N MET A 184 -8.10 1.40 -10.32
CA MET A 184 -7.58 2.08 -9.13
C MET A 184 -6.77 1.15 -8.21
N PHE A 185 -6.97 -0.17 -8.29
CA PHE A 185 -6.20 -1.11 -7.48
C PHE A 185 -4.76 -1.20 -7.97
N LYS A 186 -3.78 -0.94 -7.08
CA LYS A 186 -2.35 -1.10 -7.39
C LYS A 186 -1.70 -2.22 -6.59
N ILE A 187 -2.10 -2.38 -5.36
CA ILE A 187 -1.67 -3.41 -4.43
C ILE A 187 -2.77 -3.54 -3.38
N VAL A 188 -2.97 -4.71 -2.80
CA VAL A 188 -4.02 -4.96 -1.79
C VAL A 188 -3.40 -5.53 -0.53
N HIS A 189 -3.85 -5.07 0.64
CA HIS A 189 -3.39 -5.60 1.91
C HIS A 189 -4.42 -6.56 2.53
N PHE A 190 -3.93 -7.71 2.93
CA PHE A 190 -4.60 -8.66 3.80
C PHE A 190 -4.05 -8.55 5.20
N LYS A 191 -4.87 -8.15 6.12
CA LYS A 191 -4.65 -8.14 7.56
C LYS A 191 -5.83 -8.79 8.25
N GLN A 192 -5.66 -9.16 9.50
CA GLN A 192 -6.76 -9.60 10.31
C GLN A 192 -6.78 -8.89 11.66
N VAL A 193 -7.97 -8.69 12.18
CA VAL A 193 -8.25 -8.06 13.46
C VAL A 193 -9.37 -8.82 14.16
N ARG A 194 -9.33 -8.86 15.48
CA ARG A 194 -10.41 -9.34 16.33
C ARG A 194 -10.56 -8.40 17.52
N ASP A 195 -11.77 -7.90 17.74
CA ASP A 195 -12.05 -6.93 18.80
C ASP A 195 -11.11 -5.71 18.76
N GLY A 196 -10.82 -5.19 17.56
CA GLY A 196 -9.94 -4.05 17.34
C GLY A 196 -8.43 -4.35 17.49
N GLN A 197 -8.03 -5.57 17.84
CA GLN A 197 -6.65 -5.98 17.99
C GLN A 197 -6.15 -6.70 16.75
N ALA A 198 -4.97 -6.29 16.23
CA ALA A 198 -4.35 -6.97 15.10
C ALA A 198 -3.96 -8.41 15.49
N LEU A 199 -4.32 -9.38 14.65
CA LEU A 199 -3.88 -10.76 14.78
C LEU A 199 -2.46 -10.94 14.22
N LEU A 200 -1.78 -12.00 14.64
CA LEU A 200 -0.42 -12.33 14.20
C LEU A 200 -0.39 -13.02 12.84
N ASP A 201 -1.52 -13.46 12.33
CA ASP A 201 -1.73 -14.09 11.03
C ASP A 201 -3.06 -13.63 10.42
N VAL A 202 -3.28 -13.99 9.16
CA VAL A 202 -4.56 -13.83 8.49
C VAL A 202 -5.31 -15.16 8.62
N ASP A 203 -6.32 -15.16 9.47
CA ASP A 203 -7.18 -16.29 9.80
C ASP A 203 -8.62 -15.78 9.99
N ASP A 204 -9.49 -16.53 10.64
CA ASP A 204 -10.82 -16.09 11.04
C ASP A 204 -10.77 -14.89 12.01
N GLY A 205 -11.57 -13.86 11.72
CA GLY A 205 -11.58 -12.60 12.51
C GLY A 205 -12.70 -11.67 12.05
N ASP A 206 -12.56 -10.38 12.37
CA ASP A 206 -13.60 -9.38 12.07
C ASP A 206 -13.62 -9.01 10.56
N MET A 207 -12.52 -9.19 9.83
CA MET A 207 -12.47 -9.00 8.39
C MET A 207 -12.84 -10.29 7.68
N ASP A 208 -13.91 -10.26 6.87
CA ASP A 208 -14.37 -11.39 6.05
C ASP A 208 -13.42 -11.61 4.85
N CYS A 209 -12.41 -12.44 5.07
CA CYS A 209 -11.41 -12.78 4.04
C CYS A 209 -12.05 -13.48 2.84
N ALA A 210 -13.08 -14.32 3.05
CA ALA A 210 -13.74 -15.03 1.97
C ALA A 210 -14.47 -14.05 1.02
N ARG A 211 -15.22 -13.10 1.59
CA ARG A 211 -15.84 -12.02 0.80
C ARG A 211 -14.78 -11.18 0.08
N MET A 212 -13.66 -10.87 0.72
CA MET A 212 -12.58 -10.11 0.09
C MET A 212 -12.01 -10.84 -1.13
N VAL A 213 -11.70 -12.14 -1.00
CA VAL A 213 -11.23 -12.97 -2.12
C VAL A 213 -12.26 -12.99 -3.25
N GLN A 214 -13.55 -13.21 -2.94
CA GLN A 214 -14.63 -13.21 -3.93
C GLN A 214 -14.75 -11.87 -4.69
N ILE A 215 -14.59 -10.73 -3.99
CA ILE A 215 -14.59 -9.40 -4.61
C ILE A 215 -13.42 -9.27 -5.59
N LEU A 216 -12.20 -9.63 -5.17
CA LEU A 216 -11.00 -9.53 -6.00
C LEU A 216 -11.11 -10.44 -7.24
N ASP A 217 -11.59 -11.67 -7.08
CA ASP A 217 -11.79 -12.62 -8.17
C ASP A 217 -12.87 -12.12 -9.15
N SER A 218 -14.01 -11.65 -8.64
CA SER A 218 -15.11 -11.14 -9.47
C SER A 218 -14.71 -9.93 -10.30
N LYS A 219 -13.78 -9.10 -9.77
CA LYS A 219 -13.20 -7.97 -10.48
C LYS A 219 -12.09 -8.38 -11.47
N GLY A 220 -11.60 -9.62 -11.42
CA GLY A 220 -10.45 -10.06 -12.20
C GLY A 220 -9.14 -9.40 -11.76
N TYR A 221 -8.98 -9.10 -10.48
CA TYR A 221 -7.75 -8.53 -9.94
C TYR A 221 -6.61 -9.55 -9.99
N THR A 222 -5.51 -9.20 -10.62
CA THR A 222 -4.31 -10.05 -10.78
C THR A 222 -3.05 -9.38 -10.23
N GLY A 223 -3.21 -8.25 -9.55
CA GLY A 223 -2.09 -7.50 -8.96
C GLY A 223 -1.58 -8.13 -7.65
N PRO A 224 -0.55 -7.53 -7.05
CA PRO A 224 0.01 -8.02 -5.79
C PRO A 224 -0.99 -7.94 -4.63
N ALA A 225 -1.03 -9.01 -3.82
CA ALA A 225 -1.73 -9.06 -2.54
C ALA A 225 -0.71 -9.34 -1.43
N ILE A 226 -0.72 -8.53 -0.37
CA ILE A 226 0.27 -8.55 0.69
C ILE A 226 -0.36 -9.00 1.99
N PHE A 227 0.19 -10.02 2.61
CA PHE A 227 -0.07 -10.29 4.02
C PHE A 227 0.74 -9.31 4.87
N GLU A 228 0.09 -8.25 5.38
CA GLU A 228 0.70 -7.34 6.34
C GLU A 228 0.42 -7.82 7.77
N ILE A 229 1.21 -8.77 8.22
CA ILE A 229 1.12 -9.36 9.56
C ILE A 229 2.16 -8.73 10.50
N PRO A 230 1.87 -8.63 11.82
CA PRO A 230 2.78 -8.05 12.79
C PRO A 230 4.12 -8.77 12.85
N SER A 231 5.20 -8.00 13.04
CA SER A 231 6.52 -8.57 13.30
C SER A 231 6.52 -9.35 14.61
N HIS A 232 6.87 -10.64 14.55
CA HIS A 232 6.90 -11.57 15.68
C HIS A 232 7.99 -12.62 15.45
N GLN A 233 8.44 -13.30 16.51
CA GLN A 233 9.43 -14.38 16.39
C GLN A 233 8.99 -15.48 15.42
N ASP A 234 7.69 -15.78 15.36
CA ASP A 234 7.09 -16.82 14.52
C ASP A 234 6.47 -16.28 13.22
N VAL A 235 6.87 -15.07 12.77
CA VAL A 235 6.28 -14.38 11.61
C VAL A 235 6.21 -15.23 10.35
N PHE A 236 7.21 -16.07 10.09
CA PHE A 236 7.22 -16.92 8.90
C PHE A 236 6.33 -18.17 9.04
N GLU A 237 6.10 -18.65 10.26
CA GLU A 237 5.08 -19.67 10.52
C GLU A 237 3.68 -19.07 10.35
N ASN A 238 3.44 -17.88 10.90
CA ASN A 238 2.21 -17.13 10.73
C ASN A 238 1.92 -16.82 9.26
N LEU A 239 2.95 -16.47 8.49
CA LEU A 239 2.83 -16.30 7.04
C LEU A 239 2.37 -17.59 6.34
N SER A 240 2.93 -18.74 6.71
CA SER A 240 2.52 -20.04 6.14
C SER A 240 1.07 -20.39 6.48
N LYS A 241 0.62 -20.09 7.70
CA LYS A 241 -0.78 -20.25 8.11
C LYS A 241 -1.70 -19.33 7.31
N SER A 242 -1.32 -18.07 7.13
CA SER A 242 -2.07 -17.09 6.34
C SER A 242 -2.23 -17.53 4.88
N PHE A 243 -1.17 -18.04 4.25
CA PHE A 243 -1.27 -18.62 2.90
C PHE A 243 -2.26 -19.79 2.86
N ALA A 244 -2.10 -20.76 3.75
CA ALA A 244 -2.96 -21.95 3.78
C ALA A 244 -4.44 -21.59 4.02
N TYR A 245 -4.71 -20.59 4.88
CA TYR A 245 -6.06 -20.12 5.14
C TYR A 245 -6.68 -19.48 3.90
N VAL A 246 -6.00 -18.50 3.28
CA VAL A 246 -6.54 -17.78 2.12
C VAL A 246 -6.65 -18.68 0.88
N GLU A 247 -5.70 -19.59 0.65
CA GLU A 247 -5.80 -20.59 -0.42
C GLU A 247 -7.01 -21.53 -0.23
N GLY A 248 -7.40 -21.79 1.00
CA GLY A 248 -8.59 -22.60 1.32
C GLY A 248 -9.92 -21.88 1.11
N LEU A 249 -9.91 -20.56 0.85
CA LEU A 249 -11.12 -19.75 0.57
C LEU A 249 -11.46 -19.66 -0.92
N SER A 250 -10.59 -20.12 -1.80
CA SER A 250 -10.69 -20.03 -3.27
C SER A 250 -11.48 -21.17 -3.89
#